data_90edf38bd850f4d666b94fb2d4dda6a8
#
_entry.id   90edf38bd850f4d666b94fb2d4dda6a8
#
_cell.length_a   1.000
_cell.length_b   1.000
_cell.length_c   1.000
_cell.angle_alpha   90.00
_cell.angle_beta   90.00
_cell.angle_gamma   90.00
#
_symmetry.space_group_name_H-M   'P 1'
#
loop_
_entity.id
_entity.type
_entity.pdbx_description
1 polymer ?
#
loop_
_entity_poly.entity_id
_entity_poly.type
_entity_poly.pdbx_seq_one_letter_code
_entity_poly.pdbx_strand_id
1 'polypeptide(L)'
;MRNNPGKRLTILSDAEKVALYGLPDFDDFQRVEFLAMTDAERTLALRRKGFEEQIYCLLQIGYFKAKQAFFHFSMADASPNDIGFLLQRYFPGKELTSTSKPLSKRQYYAQRDDISNLFGYRLCSEADLPSLLEKATLLARTDVAPTFLLAELMVFLVSQHIVRPGYSTLQELITNALTAERDRLEQLVESALTDATRAALQELLMGDNTLSDLAALKQDAKSFRYRQMGLERQ
;
A
#
# COMPACT_ATOMS: atom_id res chain seq x y z
N MET A 1 -7.98 -21.86 20.38
CA MET A 1 -6.85 -22.05 19.42
C MET A 1 -5.76 -21.05 19.76
N ARG A 2 -4.55 -21.51 20.10
CA ARG A 2 -3.44 -20.64 20.51
C ARG A 2 -3.00 -19.81 19.32
N ASN A 3 -3.07 -18.48 19.46
CA ASN A 3 -2.45 -17.51 18.55
C ASN A 3 -0.97 -17.88 18.41
N ASN A 4 -0.56 -18.16 17.18
CA ASN A 4 0.85 -18.26 16.83
C ASN A 4 1.34 -16.82 16.50
N PRO A 5 2.06 -16.13 17.40
CA PRO A 5 2.46 -14.74 17.21
C PRO A 5 3.71 -14.67 16.30
N GLY A 6 3.60 -15.08 15.03
CA GLY A 6 4.81 -15.15 14.22
C GLY A 6 4.65 -15.06 12.72
N LYS A 7 3.49 -15.25 12.18
CA LYS A 7 3.33 -15.17 10.72
C LYS A 7 2.65 -13.87 10.34
N ARG A 8 3.43 -12.87 9.92
CA ARG A 8 2.90 -11.63 9.35
C ARG A 8 1.99 -11.98 8.16
N LEU A 9 0.83 -11.32 8.10
CA LEU A 9 -0.11 -11.48 6.98
C LEU A 9 0.59 -11.12 5.66
N THR A 10 0.63 -12.04 4.70
CA THR A 10 1.13 -11.74 3.36
C THR A 10 0.00 -11.09 2.57
N ILE A 11 0.11 -9.78 2.31
CA ILE A 11 -0.90 -9.02 1.56
C ILE A 11 -0.56 -9.01 0.07
N LEU A 12 0.72 -8.82 -0.25
CA LEU A 12 1.24 -8.73 -1.61
C LEU A 12 2.22 -9.87 -1.88
N SER A 13 2.20 -10.40 -3.08
CA SER A 13 3.27 -11.23 -3.63
C SER A 13 4.56 -10.40 -3.77
N ASP A 14 5.69 -11.09 -3.96
CA ASP A 14 6.97 -10.37 -4.12
C ASP A 14 7.00 -9.52 -5.41
N ALA A 15 6.36 -9.99 -6.49
CA ALA A 15 6.22 -9.21 -7.72
C ALA A 15 5.40 -7.92 -7.50
N GLU A 16 4.28 -7.99 -6.76
CA GLU A 16 3.47 -6.83 -6.42
C GLU A 16 4.20 -5.86 -5.48
N LYS A 17 5.01 -6.38 -4.54
CA LYS A 17 5.87 -5.52 -3.70
C LYS A 17 6.90 -4.77 -4.53
N VAL A 18 7.55 -5.43 -5.48
CA VAL A 18 8.49 -4.78 -6.40
C VAL A 18 7.76 -3.75 -7.27
N ALA A 19 6.58 -4.08 -7.78
CA ALA A 19 5.79 -3.15 -8.58
C ALA A 19 5.39 -1.89 -7.79
N LEU A 20 5.04 -2.02 -6.49
CA LEU A 20 4.59 -0.90 -5.66
C LEU A 20 5.72 -0.14 -4.96
N TYR A 21 6.73 -0.84 -4.48
CA TYR A 21 7.79 -0.31 -3.61
C TYR A 21 9.19 -0.35 -4.24
N GLY A 22 9.36 -0.99 -5.40
CA GLY A 22 10.60 -0.96 -6.16
C GLY A 22 10.80 0.36 -6.90
N LEU A 23 12.04 0.63 -7.31
CA LEU A 23 12.34 1.75 -8.19
C LEU A 23 11.49 1.65 -9.46
N PRO A 24 10.89 2.75 -9.93
CA PRO A 24 10.24 2.77 -11.23
C PRO A 24 11.23 2.45 -12.36
N ASP A 25 10.78 1.70 -13.35
CA ASP A 25 11.40 1.54 -14.65
C ASP A 25 10.37 2.00 -15.68
N PHE A 26 10.51 3.23 -16.14
CA PHE A 26 9.52 3.88 -16.96
C PHE A 26 9.61 3.44 -18.43
N ASP A 27 8.48 3.19 -19.05
CA ASP A 27 8.35 3.15 -20.50
C ASP A 27 8.44 4.57 -21.11
N ASP A 28 8.40 4.67 -22.45
CA ASP A 28 8.54 5.96 -23.13
C ASP A 28 7.40 6.94 -22.81
N PHE A 29 6.18 6.45 -22.62
CA PHE A 29 5.03 7.27 -22.26
C PHE A 29 5.16 7.78 -20.82
N GLN A 30 5.49 6.90 -19.90
CA GLN A 30 5.69 7.23 -18.50
C GLN A 30 6.87 8.18 -18.28
N ARG A 31 7.95 8.06 -19.08
CA ARG A 31 9.05 9.04 -19.06
C ARG A 31 8.56 10.45 -19.39
N VAL A 32 7.75 10.58 -20.44
CA VAL A 32 7.16 11.88 -20.79
C VAL A 32 6.21 12.37 -19.71
N GLU A 33 5.44 11.50 -19.10
CA GLU A 33 4.48 11.86 -18.05
C GLU A 33 5.17 12.30 -16.75
N PHE A 34 6.12 11.49 -16.27
CA PHE A 34 6.69 11.68 -14.93
C PHE A 34 8.01 12.46 -14.92
N LEU A 35 8.82 12.37 -15.99
CA LEU A 35 10.12 13.06 -16.09
C LEU A 35 10.06 14.36 -16.90
N ALA A 36 8.89 14.75 -17.45
CA ALA A 36 8.71 16.11 -17.92
C ALA A 36 8.49 17.03 -16.71
N MET A 37 9.50 17.88 -16.46
CA MET A 37 9.54 18.76 -15.29
C MET A 37 8.94 20.10 -15.59
N THR A 38 8.15 20.63 -14.65
CA THR A 38 7.74 22.02 -14.59
C THR A 38 8.94 22.93 -14.27
N ASP A 39 8.80 24.24 -14.46
CA ASP A 39 9.86 25.19 -14.14
C ASP A 39 10.20 25.19 -12.63
N ALA A 40 9.22 24.99 -11.76
CA ALA A 40 9.43 24.90 -10.32
C ALA A 40 10.24 23.64 -9.94
N GLU A 41 9.88 22.46 -10.50
CA GLU A 41 10.59 21.19 -10.30
C GLU A 41 12.03 21.28 -10.81
N ARG A 42 12.22 21.86 -12.00
CA ARG A 42 13.53 22.07 -12.58
C ARG A 42 14.39 23.03 -11.74
N THR A 43 13.82 24.14 -11.30
CA THR A 43 14.50 25.11 -10.44
C THR A 43 14.94 24.45 -9.12
N LEU A 44 14.09 23.61 -8.52
CA LEU A 44 14.43 22.86 -7.31
C LEU A 44 15.66 21.96 -7.54
N ALA A 45 15.69 21.21 -8.64
CA ALA A 45 16.79 20.32 -8.95
C ALA A 45 18.09 21.10 -9.25
N LEU A 46 18.02 22.20 -10.00
CA LEU A 46 19.19 23.01 -10.36
C LEU A 46 19.84 23.75 -9.18
N ARG A 47 19.16 23.87 -8.04
CA ARG A 47 19.76 24.39 -6.80
C ARG A 47 20.78 23.43 -6.17
N ARG A 48 20.82 22.18 -6.61
CA ARG A 48 21.80 21.20 -6.12
C ARG A 48 23.18 21.54 -6.66
N LYS A 49 24.20 21.37 -5.81
CA LYS A 49 25.56 21.80 -6.13
C LYS A 49 26.25 20.93 -7.18
N GLY A 50 26.01 19.63 -7.14
CA GLY A 50 26.62 18.66 -8.03
C GLY A 50 25.72 18.30 -9.21
N PHE A 51 26.29 18.09 -10.38
CA PHE A 51 25.55 17.68 -11.57
C PHE A 51 24.82 16.35 -11.37
N GLU A 52 25.48 15.39 -10.74
CA GLU A 52 24.89 14.11 -10.36
C GLU A 52 23.73 14.27 -9.36
N GLU A 53 23.87 15.17 -8.39
CA GLU A 53 22.77 15.51 -7.45
C GLU A 53 21.57 16.12 -8.17
N GLN A 54 21.79 16.91 -9.23
CA GLN A 54 20.72 17.48 -10.04
C GLN A 54 19.93 16.39 -10.77
N ILE A 55 20.65 15.44 -11.43
CA ILE A 55 20.00 14.29 -12.10
C ILE A 55 19.25 13.43 -11.08
N TYR A 56 19.88 13.12 -9.94
CA TYR A 56 19.25 12.36 -8.87
C TYR A 56 17.96 13.03 -8.39
N CYS A 57 17.99 14.36 -8.21
CA CYS A 57 16.82 15.11 -7.78
C CYS A 57 15.69 15.06 -8.82
N LEU A 58 15.99 15.16 -10.11
CA LEU A 58 15.01 15.01 -11.19
C LEU A 58 14.40 13.62 -11.24
N LEU A 59 15.23 12.57 -11.11
CA LEU A 59 14.73 11.19 -11.00
C LEU A 59 13.82 11.04 -9.79
N GLN A 60 14.24 11.53 -8.63
CA GLN A 60 13.46 11.45 -7.39
C GLN A 60 12.12 12.18 -7.50
N ILE A 61 12.06 13.32 -8.18
CA ILE A 61 10.82 14.04 -8.48
C ILE A 61 9.91 13.17 -9.35
N GLY A 62 10.44 12.59 -10.44
CA GLY A 62 9.66 11.70 -11.31
C GLY A 62 9.13 10.47 -10.58
N TYR A 63 9.97 9.83 -9.78
CA TYR A 63 9.59 8.67 -8.98
C TYR A 63 8.55 9.02 -7.92
N PHE A 64 8.66 10.21 -7.31
CA PHE A 64 7.66 10.72 -6.38
C PHE A 64 6.32 10.96 -7.07
N LYS A 65 6.30 11.58 -8.25
CA LYS A 65 5.07 11.79 -9.03
C LYS A 65 4.37 10.46 -9.35
N ALA A 66 5.14 9.43 -9.70
CA ALA A 66 4.61 8.13 -10.05
C ALA A 66 4.11 7.31 -8.83
N LYS A 67 4.79 7.37 -7.69
CA LYS A 67 4.56 6.44 -6.58
C LYS A 67 4.26 7.09 -5.23
N GLN A 68 4.32 8.42 -5.10
CA GLN A 68 4.18 9.16 -3.84
C GLN A 68 5.04 8.57 -2.70
N ALA A 69 6.23 8.11 -3.08
CA ALA A 69 7.23 7.50 -2.21
C ALA A 69 8.63 8.00 -2.56
N PHE A 70 9.54 7.91 -1.61
CA PHE A 70 10.95 8.25 -1.81
C PHE A 70 11.82 7.01 -1.82
N PHE A 71 12.85 7.02 -2.66
CA PHE A 71 13.77 5.92 -2.86
C PHE A 71 15.19 6.37 -2.56
N HIS A 72 15.91 5.54 -1.83
CA HIS A 72 17.35 5.72 -1.63
C HIS A 72 18.07 4.74 -2.55
N PHE A 73 18.63 5.25 -3.63
CA PHE A 73 19.25 4.47 -4.71
C PHE A 73 20.59 5.07 -5.11
N SER A 74 21.41 4.33 -5.81
CA SER A 74 22.57 4.86 -6.54
C SER A 74 22.20 5.13 -8.00
N MET A 75 23.00 5.93 -8.71
CA MET A 75 22.76 6.18 -10.13
C MET A 75 22.84 4.90 -10.98
N ALA A 76 23.56 3.88 -10.49
CA ALA A 76 23.64 2.58 -11.16
C ALA A 76 22.34 1.76 -11.03
N ASP A 77 21.50 2.05 -10.04
CA ASP A 77 20.21 1.38 -9.82
C ASP A 77 19.10 1.99 -10.69
N ALA A 78 19.28 3.24 -11.15
CA ALA A 78 18.31 3.93 -11.99
C ALA A 78 18.36 3.43 -13.44
N SER A 79 17.23 3.44 -14.13
CA SER A 79 17.14 3.04 -15.52
C SER A 79 18.04 3.93 -16.41
N PRO A 80 18.93 3.36 -17.23
CA PRO A 80 19.74 4.14 -18.17
C PRO A 80 18.89 4.98 -19.14
N ASN A 81 17.72 4.48 -19.50
CA ASN A 81 16.77 5.19 -20.38
C ASN A 81 16.20 6.44 -19.71
N ASP A 82 15.89 6.37 -18.41
CA ASP A 82 15.41 7.50 -17.64
C ASP A 82 16.47 8.58 -17.48
N ILE A 83 17.71 8.17 -17.19
CA ILE A 83 18.88 9.05 -17.13
C ILE A 83 19.11 9.70 -18.51
N GLY A 84 19.11 8.91 -19.57
CA GLY A 84 19.27 9.39 -20.95
C GLY A 84 18.23 10.42 -21.35
N PHE A 85 16.95 10.19 -21.00
CA PHE A 85 15.87 11.12 -21.24
C PHE A 85 16.11 12.46 -20.54
N LEU A 86 16.51 12.45 -19.27
CA LEU A 86 16.79 13.68 -18.50
C LEU A 86 18.00 14.43 -19.06
N LEU A 87 19.07 13.71 -19.44
CA LEU A 87 20.27 14.31 -20.03
C LEU A 87 19.93 14.99 -21.35
N GLN A 88 19.26 14.29 -22.26
CA GLN A 88 18.89 14.83 -23.56
C GLN A 88 18.01 16.07 -23.44
N ARG A 89 17.06 16.06 -22.51
CA ARG A 89 16.05 17.11 -22.37
C ARG A 89 16.54 18.33 -21.61
N TYR A 90 17.30 18.14 -20.54
CA TYR A 90 17.66 19.23 -19.62
C TYR A 90 19.13 19.59 -19.60
N PHE A 91 20.00 18.71 -20.11
CA PHE A 91 21.44 18.89 -20.06
C PHE A 91 22.12 18.48 -21.39
N PRO A 92 21.67 19.04 -22.54
CA PRO A 92 22.19 18.62 -23.83
C PRO A 92 23.71 18.77 -23.88
N GLY A 93 24.40 17.74 -24.36
CA GLY A 93 25.85 17.70 -24.47
C GLY A 93 26.62 17.42 -23.17
N LYS A 94 25.92 17.13 -22.07
CA LYS A 94 26.57 16.66 -20.84
C LYS A 94 26.45 15.14 -20.72
N GLU A 95 27.51 14.53 -20.24
CA GLU A 95 27.55 13.10 -19.93
C GLU A 95 27.66 12.90 -18.42
N LEU A 96 27.00 11.86 -17.90
CA LEU A 96 27.13 11.47 -16.51
C LEU A 96 28.35 10.53 -16.40
N THR A 97 29.41 11.01 -15.76
CA THR A 97 30.53 10.13 -15.37
C THR A 97 30.03 9.22 -14.25
N SER A 98 29.93 7.93 -14.55
CA SER A 98 29.38 6.91 -13.65
C SER A 98 30.02 6.97 -12.25
N THR A 99 29.30 7.49 -11.28
CA THR A 99 29.65 7.32 -9.89
C THR A 99 28.65 6.35 -9.26
N SER A 100 29.16 5.27 -8.72
CA SER A 100 28.36 4.20 -8.10
C SER A 100 27.92 4.52 -6.67
N LYS A 101 28.21 5.73 -6.17
CA LYS A 101 27.91 6.08 -4.78
C LYS A 101 26.50 6.69 -4.64
N PRO A 102 25.67 6.15 -3.73
CA PRO A 102 24.42 6.80 -3.39
C PRO A 102 24.69 8.16 -2.72
N LEU A 103 23.69 9.04 -2.77
CA LEU A 103 23.74 10.30 -2.01
C LEU A 103 23.96 10.01 -0.51
N SER A 104 24.67 10.92 0.14
CA SER A 104 24.76 10.88 1.59
C SER A 104 23.35 11.00 2.22
N LYS A 105 23.13 10.38 3.36
CA LYS A 105 21.84 10.46 4.07
C LYS A 105 21.36 11.91 4.25
N ARG A 106 22.27 12.83 4.53
CA ARG A 106 21.95 14.26 4.70
C ARG A 106 21.40 14.87 3.41
N GLN A 107 22.05 14.60 2.27
CA GLN A 107 21.60 15.08 0.97
C GLN A 107 20.27 14.47 0.57
N TYR A 108 20.10 13.17 0.77
CA TYR A 108 18.86 12.46 0.54
C TYR A 108 17.68 13.05 1.34
N TYR A 109 17.86 13.25 2.66
CA TYR A 109 16.79 13.81 3.49
C TYR A 109 16.47 15.26 3.12
N ALA A 110 17.46 16.09 2.82
CA ALA A 110 17.24 17.45 2.37
C ALA A 110 16.47 17.49 1.03
N GLN A 111 16.80 16.61 0.08
CA GLN A 111 16.05 16.52 -1.19
C GLN A 111 14.62 16.05 -0.97
N ARG A 112 14.43 15.03 -0.14
CA ARG A 112 13.11 14.49 0.21
C ARG A 112 12.20 15.58 0.79
N ASP A 113 12.71 16.34 1.76
CA ASP A 113 11.96 17.40 2.43
C ASP A 113 11.61 18.54 1.45
N ASP A 114 12.54 18.93 0.59
CA ASP A 114 12.30 19.95 -0.44
C ASP A 114 11.27 19.49 -1.49
N ILE A 115 11.32 18.23 -1.92
CA ILE A 115 10.35 17.66 -2.87
C ILE A 115 8.97 17.54 -2.19
N SER A 116 8.91 17.06 -0.94
CA SER A 116 7.66 16.99 -0.20
C SER A 116 6.99 18.37 -0.10
N ASN A 117 7.77 19.39 0.25
CA ASN A 117 7.27 20.78 0.32
C ASN A 117 6.79 21.29 -1.04
N LEU A 118 7.51 20.99 -2.13
CA LEU A 118 7.12 21.41 -3.47
C LEU A 118 5.75 20.87 -3.88
N PHE A 119 5.45 19.61 -3.51
CA PHE A 119 4.17 18.98 -3.84
C PHE A 119 3.10 19.14 -2.74
N GLY A 120 3.40 19.82 -1.65
CA GLY A 120 2.49 19.99 -0.52
C GLY A 120 2.24 18.69 0.27
N TYR A 121 3.17 17.73 0.18
CA TYR A 121 3.11 16.48 0.94
C TYR A 121 3.89 16.58 2.24
N ARG A 122 3.49 15.80 3.23
CA ARG A 122 4.23 15.58 4.47
C ARG A 122 4.58 14.11 4.64
N LEU A 123 5.64 13.86 5.37
CA LEU A 123 6.04 12.48 5.68
C LEU A 123 5.04 11.85 6.65
N CYS A 124 4.78 10.57 6.47
CA CYS A 124 4.04 9.78 7.46
C CYS A 124 4.86 9.70 8.75
N SER A 125 4.24 10.06 9.86
CA SER A 125 4.81 10.06 11.21
C SER A 125 4.07 9.13 12.14
N GLU A 126 4.60 8.88 13.33
CA GLU A 126 3.89 8.10 14.36
C GLU A 126 2.55 8.71 14.76
N ALA A 127 2.41 10.04 14.68
CA ALA A 127 1.16 10.74 14.97
C ALA A 127 0.05 10.42 13.95
N ASP A 128 0.39 9.93 12.76
CA ASP A 128 -0.58 9.55 11.71
C ASP A 128 -1.12 8.13 11.90
N LEU A 129 -0.38 7.27 12.59
CA LEU A 129 -0.72 5.85 12.71
C LEU A 129 -2.10 5.60 13.33
N PRO A 130 -2.54 6.33 14.39
CA PRO A 130 -3.89 6.15 14.93
C PRO A 130 -4.99 6.43 13.92
N SER A 131 -4.89 7.51 13.15
CA SER A 131 -5.87 7.86 12.11
C SER A 131 -5.89 6.85 10.96
N LEU A 132 -4.70 6.35 10.55
CA LEU A 132 -4.59 5.29 9.55
C LEU A 132 -5.19 3.97 10.05
N LEU A 133 -4.98 3.62 11.32
CA LEU A 133 -5.56 2.42 11.93
C LEU A 133 -7.09 2.53 12.04
N GLU A 134 -7.60 3.69 12.45
CA GLU A 134 -9.05 3.94 12.47
C GLU A 134 -9.65 3.76 11.08
N LYS A 135 -9.04 4.38 10.06
CA LYS A 135 -9.48 4.21 8.66
C LYS A 135 -9.45 2.74 8.22
N ALA A 136 -8.37 2.02 8.52
CA ALA A 136 -8.24 0.60 8.20
C ALA A 136 -9.32 -0.25 8.90
N THR A 137 -9.63 0.06 10.17
CA THR A 137 -10.69 -0.63 10.94
C THR A 137 -12.07 -0.39 10.36
N LEU A 138 -12.36 0.83 9.90
CA LEU A 138 -13.62 1.14 9.22
C LEU A 138 -13.73 0.38 7.88
N LEU A 139 -12.65 0.31 7.12
CA LEU A 139 -12.58 -0.44 5.86
C LEU A 139 -12.77 -1.94 6.08
N ALA A 140 -12.17 -2.51 7.14
CA ALA A 140 -12.29 -3.93 7.47
C ALA A 140 -13.74 -4.36 7.77
N ARG A 141 -14.60 -3.44 8.20
CA ARG A 141 -16.06 -3.68 8.37
C ARG A 141 -16.79 -3.79 7.03
N THR A 142 -16.23 -3.22 5.99
CA THR A 142 -16.83 -3.23 4.63
C THR A 142 -16.37 -4.44 3.84
N ASP A 143 -15.07 -4.73 3.89
CA ASP A 143 -14.44 -5.87 3.20
C ASP A 143 -13.20 -6.31 4.00
N VAL A 144 -13.07 -7.61 4.20
CA VAL A 144 -11.96 -8.24 4.93
C VAL A 144 -10.79 -8.62 4.03
N ALA A 145 -10.84 -8.31 2.73
CA ALA A 145 -9.74 -8.58 1.81
C ALA A 145 -8.55 -7.65 2.09
N PRO A 146 -7.37 -8.17 2.46
CA PRO A 146 -6.22 -7.32 2.82
C PRO A 146 -5.75 -6.42 1.67
N THR A 147 -5.89 -6.86 0.43
CA THR A 147 -5.54 -6.09 -0.78
C THR A 147 -6.48 -4.91 -0.99
N PHE A 148 -7.76 -5.07 -0.67
CA PHE A 148 -8.73 -3.96 -0.68
C PHE A 148 -8.34 -2.90 0.35
N LEU A 149 -8.08 -3.30 1.60
CA LEU A 149 -7.66 -2.36 2.65
C LEU A 149 -6.39 -1.59 2.24
N LEU A 150 -5.43 -2.29 1.64
CA LEU A 150 -4.19 -1.66 1.18
C LEU A 150 -4.45 -0.62 0.10
N ALA A 151 -5.27 -0.94 -0.91
CA ALA A 151 -5.61 -0.02 -1.99
C ALA A 151 -6.32 1.24 -1.47
N GLU A 152 -7.31 1.07 -0.60
CA GLU A 152 -8.07 2.17 -0.01
C GLU A 152 -7.21 3.04 0.93
N LEU A 153 -6.30 2.44 1.71
CA LEU A 153 -5.34 3.20 2.52
C LEU A 153 -4.38 4.01 1.65
N MET A 154 -3.96 3.50 0.49
CA MET A 154 -3.14 4.27 -0.44
C MET A 154 -3.89 5.48 -1.00
N VAL A 155 -5.16 5.31 -1.38
CA VAL A 155 -6.02 6.43 -1.81
C VAL A 155 -6.18 7.44 -0.68
N PHE A 156 -6.39 6.98 0.54
CA PHE A 156 -6.50 7.85 1.72
C PHE A 156 -5.22 8.65 1.97
N LEU A 157 -4.03 8.01 1.93
CA LEU A 157 -2.75 8.69 2.09
C LEU A 157 -2.57 9.83 1.06
N VAL A 158 -2.90 9.57 -0.21
CA VAL A 158 -2.85 10.60 -1.28
C VAL A 158 -3.81 11.74 -0.97
N SER A 159 -5.06 11.44 -0.56
CA SER A 159 -6.06 12.47 -0.22
C SER A 159 -5.65 13.35 0.97
N GLN A 160 -4.86 12.80 1.89
CA GLN A 160 -4.31 13.53 3.05
C GLN A 160 -2.94 14.16 2.78
N HIS A 161 -2.43 14.09 1.56
CA HIS A 161 -1.10 14.53 1.18
C HIS A 161 0.00 13.96 2.09
N ILE A 162 -0.12 12.67 2.41
CA ILE A 162 0.85 11.93 3.20
C ILE A 162 1.69 11.08 2.27
N VAL A 163 3.02 11.21 2.38
CA VAL A 163 3.96 10.32 1.69
C VAL A 163 3.73 8.89 2.13
N ARG A 164 3.66 7.97 1.17
CA ARG A 164 3.45 6.56 1.43
C ARG A 164 4.49 6.00 2.40
N PRO A 165 4.08 5.42 3.53
CA PRO A 165 4.99 4.73 4.44
C PRO A 165 5.47 3.41 3.84
N GLY A 166 6.48 2.80 4.46
CA GLY A 166 6.98 1.50 4.07
C GLY A 166 5.92 0.40 4.14
N TYR A 167 6.09 -0.65 3.31
CA TYR A 167 5.16 -1.78 3.25
C TYR A 167 4.88 -2.42 4.62
N SER A 168 5.92 -2.58 5.46
CA SER A 168 5.77 -3.17 6.79
C SER A 168 4.81 -2.40 7.70
N THR A 169 4.79 -1.07 7.60
CA THR A 169 3.88 -0.22 8.38
C THR A 169 2.43 -0.44 7.95
N LEU A 170 2.15 -0.43 6.64
CA LEU A 170 0.81 -0.69 6.13
C LEU A 170 0.36 -2.14 6.41
N GLN A 171 1.26 -3.09 6.27
CA GLN A 171 1.00 -4.50 6.61
C GLN A 171 0.59 -4.68 8.06
N GLU A 172 1.27 -4.01 8.98
CA GLU A 172 0.96 -4.04 10.41
C GLU A 172 -0.40 -3.41 10.72
N LEU A 173 -0.67 -2.21 10.16
CA LEU A 173 -1.96 -1.54 10.32
C LEU A 173 -3.12 -2.41 9.83
N ILE A 174 -2.99 -3.01 8.65
CA ILE A 174 -4.02 -3.89 8.07
C ILE A 174 -4.20 -5.15 8.92
N THR A 175 -3.10 -5.75 9.38
CA THR A 175 -3.15 -6.94 10.24
C THR A 175 -3.90 -6.64 11.54
N ASN A 176 -3.61 -5.49 12.17
CA ASN A 176 -4.25 -5.06 13.41
C ASN A 176 -5.74 -4.77 13.19
N ALA A 177 -6.10 -4.09 12.09
CA ALA A 177 -7.49 -3.78 11.74
C ALA A 177 -8.32 -5.06 11.51
N LEU A 178 -7.79 -6.02 10.75
CA LEU A 178 -8.46 -7.29 10.49
C LEU A 178 -8.59 -8.16 11.76
N THR A 179 -7.58 -8.10 12.63
CA THR A 179 -7.66 -8.80 13.93
C THR A 179 -8.76 -8.18 14.80
N ALA A 180 -8.79 -6.86 14.90
CA ALA A 180 -9.83 -6.14 15.67
C ALA A 180 -11.23 -6.42 15.13
N GLU A 181 -11.42 -6.47 13.81
CA GLU A 181 -12.71 -6.78 13.20
C GLU A 181 -13.13 -8.25 13.46
N ARG A 182 -12.20 -9.18 13.37
CA ARG A 182 -12.48 -10.58 13.73
C ARG A 182 -12.91 -10.70 15.19
N ASP A 183 -12.18 -10.08 16.13
CA ASP A 183 -12.48 -10.14 17.56
C ASP A 183 -13.85 -9.48 17.85
N ARG A 184 -14.19 -8.39 17.14
CA ARG A 184 -15.51 -7.75 17.20
C ARG A 184 -16.62 -8.69 16.74
N LEU A 185 -16.41 -9.38 15.62
CA LEU A 185 -17.39 -10.35 15.08
C LEU A 185 -17.55 -11.55 16.01
N GLU A 186 -16.48 -12.07 16.57
CA GLU A 186 -16.50 -13.14 17.56
C GLU A 186 -17.36 -12.75 18.78
N GLN A 187 -17.15 -11.54 19.33
CA GLN A 187 -17.94 -11.01 20.44
C GLN A 187 -19.42 -10.86 20.08
N LEU A 188 -19.74 -10.36 18.87
CA LEU A 188 -21.12 -10.25 18.40
C LEU A 188 -21.80 -11.60 18.30
N VAL A 189 -21.11 -12.58 17.74
CA VAL A 189 -21.63 -13.96 17.65
C VAL A 189 -21.84 -14.55 19.04
N GLU A 190 -20.85 -14.43 19.93
CA GLU A 190 -20.98 -14.93 21.31
C GLU A 190 -22.15 -14.29 22.06
N SER A 191 -22.36 -12.97 21.89
CA SER A 191 -23.46 -12.28 22.55
C SER A 191 -24.84 -12.60 21.97
N ALA A 192 -24.90 -12.98 20.68
CA ALA A 192 -26.14 -13.36 20.00
C ALA A 192 -26.53 -14.83 20.18
N LEU A 193 -25.60 -15.70 20.56
CA LEU A 193 -25.85 -17.13 20.77
C LEU A 193 -26.59 -17.37 22.07
N THR A 194 -27.83 -17.87 21.97
CA THR A 194 -28.56 -18.42 23.13
C THR A 194 -27.95 -19.78 23.52
N ASP A 195 -28.20 -20.22 24.76
CA ASP A 195 -27.76 -21.54 25.24
C ASP A 195 -28.31 -22.68 24.36
N ALA A 196 -29.56 -22.53 23.90
CA ALA A 196 -30.18 -23.50 22.98
C ALA A 196 -29.46 -23.56 21.62
N THR A 197 -29.11 -22.40 21.04
CA THR A 197 -28.38 -22.31 19.78
C THR A 197 -26.94 -22.85 19.93
N ARG A 198 -26.32 -22.57 21.07
CA ARG A 198 -24.98 -23.09 21.38
C ARG A 198 -24.99 -24.60 21.51
N ALA A 199 -25.97 -25.18 22.19
CA ALA A 199 -26.14 -26.63 22.29
C ALA A 199 -26.38 -27.29 20.92
N ALA A 200 -27.25 -26.72 20.09
CA ALA A 200 -27.50 -27.20 18.73
C ALA A 200 -26.26 -27.14 17.85
N LEU A 201 -25.44 -26.10 17.94
CA LEU A 201 -24.15 -26.00 17.22
C LEU A 201 -23.14 -27.04 17.72
N GLN A 202 -23.09 -27.32 19.04
CA GLN A 202 -22.23 -28.35 19.60
C GLN A 202 -22.66 -29.74 19.13
N GLU A 203 -23.98 -30.01 19.08
CA GLU A 203 -24.51 -31.28 18.55
C GLU A 203 -24.16 -31.46 17.07
N LEU A 204 -24.24 -30.41 16.25
CA LEU A 204 -23.79 -30.40 14.86
C LEU A 204 -22.30 -30.69 14.71
N LEU A 205 -21.46 -30.23 15.62
CA LEU A 205 -20.00 -30.43 15.58
C LEU A 205 -19.59 -31.80 16.14
N MET A 206 -20.36 -32.39 17.06
CA MET A 206 -20.06 -33.65 17.73
C MET A 206 -20.80 -34.83 17.09
N GLY A 207 -21.82 -34.56 16.26
CA GLY A 207 -22.58 -35.58 15.55
C GLY A 207 -21.78 -36.24 14.42
N ASP A 208 -22.18 -37.44 14.02
CA ASP A 208 -21.66 -38.18 12.87
C ASP A 208 -21.98 -37.51 11.50
N ASN A 209 -22.12 -36.18 11.52
CA ASN A 209 -22.44 -35.40 10.36
C ASN A 209 -21.27 -35.46 9.37
N THR A 210 -21.57 -35.89 8.16
CA THR A 210 -20.58 -35.96 7.10
C THR A 210 -20.04 -34.56 6.74
N LEU A 211 -18.81 -34.50 6.25
CA LEU A 211 -18.23 -33.26 5.71
C LEU A 211 -19.16 -32.55 4.71
N SER A 212 -20.12 -33.27 4.12
CA SER A 212 -21.13 -32.72 3.20
C SER A 212 -22.14 -31.79 3.91
N ASP A 213 -22.49 -32.05 5.17
CA ASP A 213 -23.45 -31.26 5.93
C ASP A 213 -22.82 -29.92 6.39
N LEU A 214 -21.53 -29.95 6.75
CA LEU A 214 -20.75 -28.76 7.03
C LEU A 214 -20.44 -27.96 5.74
N ALA A 215 -20.29 -28.64 4.60
CA ALA A 215 -20.11 -27.99 3.30
C ALA A 215 -21.40 -27.29 2.82
N ALA A 216 -22.57 -27.84 3.20
CA ALA A 216 -23.87 -27.22 2.91
C ALA A 216 -24.04 -25.86 3.62
N LEU A 217 -23.41 -25.66 4.80
CA LEU A 217 -23.36 -24.36 5.49
C LEU A 217 -22.47 -23.33 4.80
N LYS A 218 -21.55 -23.77 3.93
CA LYS A 218 -20.72 -22.90 3.09
C LYS A 218 -21.36 -22.56 1.74
N GLN A 219 -22.51 -23.16 1.42
CA GLN A 219 -23.19 -22.81 0.19
C GLN A 219 -23.68 -21.35 0.26
N ASP A 220 -23.36 -20.64 -0.80
CA ASP A 220 -23.56 -19.19 -1.00
C ASP A 220 -24.85 -18.68 -0.35
N ALA A 221 -24.76 -17.65 0.45
CA ALA A 221 -25.90 -16.93 1.03
C ALA A 221 -26.91 -16.46 -0.04
N LYS A 222 -26.53 -16.40 -1.30
CA LYS A 222 -27.40 -16.16 -2.45
C LYS A 222 -28.43 -17.27 -2.67
N SER A 223 -28.08 -18.53 -2.44
CA SER A 223 -29.02 -19.65 -2.59
C SER A 223 -30.04 -19.72 -1.43
N PHE A 224 -29.63 -19.24 -0.25
CA PHE A 224 -30.52 -19.22 0.92
C PHE A 224 -31.58 -18.11 0.84
N ARG A 225 -31.23 -16.92 0.35
CA ARG A 225 -32.19 -15.82 0.14
C ARG A 225 -33.24 -16.13 -0.92
N TYR A 226 -32.90 -16.84 -1.99
CA TYR A 226 -33.84 -17.17 -3.04
C TYR A 226 -34.87 -18.23 -2.61
N ARG A 227 -34.54 -19.16 -1.76
CA ARG A 227 -35.50 -20.17 -1.27
C ARG A 227 -36.46 -19.61 -0.22
N GLN A 228 -36.05 -18.70 0.65
CA GLN A 228 -36.96 -18.06 1.61
C GLN A 228 -37.90 -17.06 0.96
N MET A 229 -37.48 -16.32 -0.07
CA MET A 229 -38.37 -15.39 -0.79
C MET A 229 -39.37 -16.12 -1.71
N GLY A 230 -39.15 -17.37 -2.07
CA GLY A 230 -40.05 -18.16 -2.89
C GLY A 230 -41.27 -18.72 -2.15
N LEU A 231 -41.28 -18.70 -0.81
CA LEU A 231 -42.36 -19.23 0.02
C LEU A 231 -43.40 -18.18 0.44
N GLU A 232 -43.20 -16.89 0.15
CA GLU A 232 -44.14 -15.82 0.48
C GLU A 232 -44.96 -15.27 -0.69
N ARG A 233 -44.97 -15.98 -1.83
CA ARG A 233 -45.86 -15.67 -2.96
C ARG A 233 -46.68 -16.88 -3.35
N GLN A 234 -47.68 -17.21 -2.53
CA GLN A 234 -48.91 -17.88 -2.94
C GLN A 234 -50.11 -17.11 -2.38
#